data_7f810b07de28dfe444d156148ddeadb0
#
_entry.id   7f810b07de28dfe444d156148ddeadb0
#
_cell.length_a   1.000
_cell.length_b   1.000
_cell.length_c   1.000
_cell.angle_alpha   90.00
_cell.angle_beta   90.00
_cell.angle_gamma   90.00
#
_symmetry.space_group_name_H-M   'P 1'
#
loop_
_entity.id
_entity.type
_entity.pdbx_description
1 polymer ?
#
loop_
_entity_poly.entity_id
_entity_poly.type
_entity_poly.pdbx_seq_one_letter_code
_entity_poly.pdbx_strand_id
1 'polypeptide(L)'
;MSVPVAGLRVLVTGMSGLIGSALRRRLEGRHALRALNRRDIPGVACHRGDIGDLRAIEPAFKDIDVVVHLAAAAGGAVPWDSVLHDNLVGTYNVFEAARRAGVKRVIFASSGATVTGYEREEPYASLVAGRYAGLTSWPMLTHESPLRPAALYGVSKAYGEALGRQYAEEHGLSILCIRIGRVNREDRPSGLRDFSVWLSQRDVVQVIERSIAAPADLRYGIFFATSDNRWGYRDLAHARSLLGFIPEDRAEAHR
;
A
#
# COMPACT_ATOMS: atom_id res chain seq x y z
N MET A 1 31.72 -1.89 17.71
CA MET A 1 31.25 -0.72 16.97
C MET A 1 30.73 -1.22 15.64
N SER A 2 29.40 -1.30 15.44
CA SER A 2 28.81 -1.74 14.18
C SER A 2 28.98 -0.59 13.15
N VAL A 3 29.60 -0.90 12.02
CA VAL A 3 29.66 0.00 10.86
C VAL A 3 28.20 0.35 10.47
N PRO A 4 27.82 1.63 10.30
CA PRO A 4 26.49 1.97 9.84
C PRO A 4 26.32 1.37 8.45
N VAL A 5 25.38 0.45 8.31
CA VAL A 5 24.91 0.02 7.00
C VAL A 5 24.39 1.29 6.31
N ALA A 6 24.97 1.67 5.18
CA ALA A 6 24.57 2.83 4.39
C ALA A 6 23.23 2.51 3.69
N GLY A 7 22.19 2.38 4.48
CA GLY A 7 20.81 2.18 4.03
C GLY A 7 20.12 3.53 3.82
N LEU A 8 19.03 3.51 3.04
CA LEU A 8 18.18 4.68 2.83
C LEU A 8 17.56 5.15 4.15
N ARG A 9 17.29 6.45 4.25
CA ARG A 9 16.49 7.05 5.33
C ARG A 9 15.01 6.92 4.94
N VAL A 10 14.29 6.05 5.62
CA VAL A 10 12.91 5.69 5.29
C VAL A 10 11.96 6.20 6.37
N LEU A 11 11.02 7.07 5.98
CA LEU A 11 9.92 7.51 6.83
C LEU A 11 8.71 6.62 6.58
N VAL A 12 8.15 6.03 7.64
CA VAL A 12 6.92 5.24 7.54
C VAL A 12 5.81 5.95 8.32
N THR A 13 4.76 6.38 7.63
CA THR A 13 3.55 6.87 8.30
C THR A 13 2.67 5.68 8.69
N GLY A 14 2.06 5.73 9.87
CA GLY A 14 1.22 4.62 10.34
C GLY A 14 2.01 3.34 10.70
N MET A 15 3.27 3.46 11.10
CA MET A 15 4.16 2.33 11.44
C MET A 15 3.62 1.44 12.57
N SER A 16 2.76 1.97 13.46
CA SER A 16 2.13 1.18 14.54
C SER A 16 1.02 0.24 14.05
N GLY A 17 0.58 0.39 12.79
CA GLY A 17 -0.42 -0.49 12.19
C GLY A 17 0.11 -1.88 11.85
N LEU A 18 -0.76 -2.78 11.39
CA LEU A 18 -0.42 -4.17 11.06
C LEU A 18 0.73 -4.25 10.05
N ILE A 19 0.57 -3.63 8.87
CA ILE A 19 1.57 -3.64 7.81
C ILE A 19 2.83 -2.87 8.25
N GLY A 20 2.67 -1.72 8.91
CA GLY A 20 3.78 -0.91 9.39
C GLY A 20 4.67 -1.65 10.38
N SER A 21 4.07 -2.42 11.30
CA SER A 21 4.80 -3.24 12.27
C SER A 21 5.54 -4.41 11.61
N ALA A 22 4.94 -5.06 10.63
CA ALA A 22 5.60 -6.11 9.84
C ALA A 22 6.76 -5.55 9.01
N LEU A 23 6.55 -4.40 8.36
CA LEU A 23 7.56 -3.70 7.58
C LEU A 23 8.75 -3.26 8.45
N ARG A 24 8.48 -2.71 9.65
CA ARG A 24 9.54 -2.36 10.60
C ARG A 24 10.47 -3.55 10.86
N ARG A 25 9.93 -4.70 11.24
CA ARG A 25 10.74 -5.91 11.52
C ARG A 25 11.61 -6.32 10.34
N ARG A 26 11.14 -6.11 9.13
CA ARG A 26 11.84 -6.47 7.90
C ARG A 26 12.96 -5.49 7.53
N LEU A 27 12.73 -4.20 7.74
CA LEU A 27 13.66 -3.14 7.33
C LEU A 27 14.66 -2.74 8.42
N GLU A 28 14.38 -3.08 9.69
CA GLU A 28 15.26 -2.77 10.82
C GLU A 28 16.66 -3.38 10.61
N GLY A 29 17.70 -2.58 10.83
CA GLY A 29 19.09 -2.97 10.56
C GLY A 29 19.54 -2.86 9.08
N ARG A 30 18.60 -2.63 8.15
CA ARG A 30 18.91 -2.45 6.71
C ARG A 30 18.80 -1.00 6.28
N HIS A 31 17.92 -0.25 6.91
CA HIS A 31 17.62 1.14 6.62
C HIS A 31 17.56 1.96 7.90
N ALA A 32 17.80 3.27 7.79
CA ALA A 32 17.56 4.21 8.88
C ALA A 32 16.06 4.53 8.93
N LEU A 33 15.33 3.91 9.85
CA LEU A 33 13.88 4.04 9.96
C LEU A 33 13.49 5.23 10.84
N ARG A 34 12.51 6.00 10.37
CA ARG A 34 11.78 7.00 11.13
C ARG A 34 10.28 6.75 11.00
N ALA A 35 9.54 6.96 12.09
CA ALA A 35 8.08 6.89 12.06
C ALA A 35 7.46 8.28 12.09
N LEU A 36 6.33 8.45 11.36
CA LEU A 36 5.38 9.52 11.59
C LEU A 36 4.08 8.88 12.08
N ASN A 37 3.70 9.19 13.30
CA ASN A 37 2.60 8.49 13.97
C ASN A 37 1.91 9.42 14.98
N ARG A 38 0.65 9.14 15.32
CA ARG A 38 -0.07 9.90 16.36
C ARG A 38 0.41 9.57 17.78
N ARG A 39 1.12 8.45 17.97
CA ARG A 39 1.68 7.98 19.25
C ARG A 39 3.11 7.56 19.05
N ASP A 40 3.91 7.63 20.10
CA ASP A 40 5.28 7.15 20.06
C ASP A 40 5.35 5.64 19.82
N ILE A 41 6.42 5.23 19.16
CA ILE A 41 6.73 3.83 18.89
C ILE A 41 8.06 3.52 19.56
N PRO A 42 8.09 2.67 20.60
CA PRO A 42 9.32 2.33 21.30
C PRO A 42 10.40 1.77 20.36
N GLY A 43 11.64 2.23 20.55
CA GLY A 43 12.79 1.75 19.80
C GLY A 43 12.90 2.28 18.35
N VAL A 44 12.11 3.29 17.96
CA VAL A 44 12.19 3.95 16.65
C VAL A 44 12.20 5.47 16.83
N ALA A 45 13.01 6.18 16.05
CA ALA A 45 12.89 7.63 15.96
C ALA A 45 11.49 7.99 15.43
N CYS A 46 10.63 8.53 16.30
CA CYS A 46 9.24 8.79 15.99
C CYS A 46 8.94 10.29 16.06
N HIS A 47 8.43 10.84 14.97
CA HIS A 47 7.81 12.16 14.97
C HIS A 47 6.32 12.00 15.27
N ARG A 48 5.84 12.66 16.34
CA ARG A 48 4.41 12.68 16.66
C ARG A 48 3.70 13.76 15.87
N GLY A 49 2.72 13.36 15.07
CA GLY A 49 1.94 14.30 14.28
C GLY A 49 0.71 13.64 13.70
N ASP A 50 -0.28 14.47 13.42
CA ASP A 50 -1.47 14.10 12.66
C ASP A 50 -1.26 14.46 11.20
N ILE A 51 -1.44 13.50 10.28
CA ILE A 51 -1.26 13.74 8.84
C ILE A 51 -2.26 14.77 8.29
N GLY A 52 -3.37 15.02 8.97
CA GLY A 52 -4.30 16.09 8.65
C GLY A 52 -3.74 17.51 8.84
N ASP A 53 -2.62 17.64 9.58
CA ASP A 53 -1.95 18.95 9.80
C ASP A 53 -0.58 18.95 9.10
N LEU A 54 -0.51 19.62 7.94
CA LEU A 54 0.71 19.72 7.15
C LEU A 54 1.88 20.32 7.95
N ARG A 55 1.63 21.40 8.71
CA ARG A 55 2.70 22.08 9.46
C ARG A 55 3.27 21.21 10.57
N ALA A 56 2.39 20.43 11.22
CA ALA A 56 2.79 19.51 12.28
C ALA A 56 3.67 18.36 11.75
N ILE A 57 3.49 17.92 10.50
CA ILE A 57 4.22 16.77 9.96
C ILE A 57 5.47 17.13 9.15
N GLU A 58 5.57 18.34 8.58
CA GLU A 58 6.71 18.76 7.74
C GLU A 58 8.09 18.43 8.36
N PRO A 59 8.35 18.67 9.65
CA PRO A 59 9.67 18.37 10.23
C PRO A 59 10.08 16.89 10.16
N ALA A 60 9.10 15.96 10.07
CA ALA A 60 9.37 14.53 9.98
C ALA A 60 10.09 14.16 8.67
N PHE A 61 9.91 14.93 7.61
CA PHE A 61 10.40 14.64 6.26
C PHE A 61 11.84 15.12 6.01
N LYS A 62 12.40 15.91 6.94
CA LYS A 62 13.78 16.40 6.82
C LYS A 62 14.76 15.23 6.69
N ASP A 63 15.60 15.29 5.68
CA ASP A 63 16.63 14.29 5.39
C ASP A 63 16.07 12.87 5.14
N ILE A 64 14.89 12.74 4.58
CA ILE A 64 14.26 11.46 4.19
C ILE A 64 14.49 11.20 2.70
N ASP A 65 14.89 9.96 2.36
CA ASP A 65 15.08 9.54 0.98
C ASP A 65 13.78 8.95 0.41
N VAL A 66 13.08 8.13 1.22
CA VAL A 66 11.87 7.41 0.82
C VAL A 66 10.79 7.52 1.90
N VAL A 67 9.56 7.73 1.49
CA VAL A 67 8.38 7.66 2.36
C VAL A 67 7.55 6.43 2.04
N VAL A 68 7.14 5.67 3.05
CA VAL A 68 6.11 4.62 2.93
C VAL A 68 4.86 5.12 3.64
N HIS A 69 3.84 5.49 2.87
CA HIS A 69 2.61 6.09 3.38
C HIS A 69 1.55 5.02 3.61
N LEU A 70 1.45 4.54 4.87
CA LEU A 70 0.48 3.53 5.31
C LEU A 70 -0.65 4.12 6.18
N ALA A 71 -0.46 5.33 6.73
CA ALA A 71 -1.47 5.97 7.57
C ALA A 71 -2.74 6.24 6.76
N ALA A 72 -3.87 5.76 7.24
CA ALA A 72 -5.19 5.99 6.67
C ALA A 72 -6.27 5.55 7.65
N ALA A 73 -7.44 6.13 7.55
CA ALA A 73 -8.66 5.54 8.07
C ALA A 73 -9.07 4.39 7.14
N ALA A 74 -8.93 3.14 7.61
CA ALA A 74 -9.13 1.93 6.82
C ALA A 74 -10.25 1.06 7.40
N GLY A 75 -10.97 0.35 6.51
CA GLY A 75 -12.06 -0.54 6.88
C GLY A 75 -13.29 -0.38 5.99
N GLY A 76 -14.33 -1.20 6.22
CA GLY A 76 -15.52 -1.22 5.36
C GLY A 76 -16.46 -0.03 5.58
N ALA A 77 -16.64 0.41 6.82
CA ALA A 77 -17.60 1.46 7.21
C ALA A 77 -16.88 2.66 7.86
N VAL A 78 -15.95 3.26 7.12
CA VAL A 78 -15.21 4.45 7.63
C VAL A 78 -16.12 5.68 7.48
N PRO A 79 -16.34 6.47 8.56
CA PRO A 79 -17.08 7.71 8.48
C PRO A 79 -16.46 8.70 7.51
N TRP A 80 -17.31 9.52 6.86
CA TRP A 80 -16.86 10.53 5.89
C TRP A 80 -15.78 11.44 6.46
N ASP A 81 -15.95 11.96 7.68
CA ASP A 81 -15.01 12.90 8.30
C ASP A 81 -13.63 12.28 8.47
N SER A 82 -13.55 10.99 8.82
CA SER A 82 -12.27 10.27 8.89
C SER A 82 -11.66 10.04 7.50
N VAL A 83 -12.48 9.76 6.50
CA VAL A 83 -12.02 9.63 5.10
C VAL A 83 -11.48 10.97 4.60
N LEU A 84 -12.21 12.05 4.83
CA LEU A 84 -11.79 13.39 4.44
C LEU A 84 -10.47 13.77 5.11
N HIS A 85 -10.44 13.68 6.44
CA HIS A 85 -9.30 14.11 7.25
C HIS A 85 -8.05 13.24 7.00
N ASP A 86 -8.15 11.93 7.19
CA ASP A 86 -6.99 11.05 7.16
C ASP A 86 -6.59 10.66 5.72
N ASN A 87 -7.58 10.38 4.85
CA ASN A 87 -7.28 9.78 3.55
C ASN A 87 -7.13 10.82 2.43
N LEU A 88 -7.94 11.88 2.42
CA LEU A 88 -7.83 12.92 1.39
C LEU A 88 -6.82 13.99 1.81
N VAL A 89 -7.12 14.73 2.88
CA VAL A 89 -6.26 15.80 3.38
C VAL A 89 -4.91 15.25 3.82
N GLY A 90 -4.90 14.15 4.59
CA GLY A 90 -3.68 13.52 5.06
C GLY A 90 -2.77 13.01 3.93
N THR A 91 -3.34 12.42 2.87
CA THR A 91 -2.54 11.97 1.72
C THR A 91 -1.96 13.16 0.96
N TYR A 92 -2.73 14.22 0.73
CA TYR A 92 -2.23 15.47 0.15
C TYR A 92 -1.06 16.03 0.98
N ASN A 93 -1.25 16.16 2.28
CA ASN A 93 -0.22 16.70 3.18
C ASN A 93 1.06 15.89 3.17
N VAL A 94 0.96 14.56 3.16
CA VAL A 94 2.15 13.68 3.09
C VAL A 94 2.89 13.85 1.77
N PHE A 95 2.18 13.93 0.63
CA PHE A 95 2.81 14.12 -0.68
C PHE A 95 3.45 15.52 -0.77
N GLU A 96 2.76 16.54 -0.27
CA GLU A 96 3.27 17.91 -0.28
C GLU A 96 4.49 18.08 0.65
N ALA A 97 4.45 17.51 1.85
CA ALA A 97 5.61 17.52 2.75
C ALA A 97 6.80 16.77 2.15
N ALA A 98 6.56 15.62 1.51
CA ALA A 98 7.60 14.87 0.80
C ALA A 98 8.23 15.70 -0.34
N ARG A 99 7.40 16.37 -1.16
CA ARG A 99 7.85 17.25 -2.24
C ARG A 99 8.71 18.40 -1.72
N ARG A 100 8.22 19.11 -0.69
CA ARG A 100 8.94 20.26 -0.09
C ARG A 100 10.28 19.86 0.50
N ALA A 101 10.36 18.66 1.10
CA ALA A 101 11.59 18.15 1.69
C ALA A 101 12.57 17.52 0.66
N GLY A 102 12.20 17.44 -0.62
CA GLY A 102 13.03 16.84 -1.66
C GLY A 102 13.17 15.32 -1.55
N VAL A 103 12.18 14.66 -0.96
CA VAL A 103 12.08 13.18 -0.93
C VAL A 103 12.12 12.65 -2.36
N LYS A 104 12.81 11.53 -2.57
CA LYS A 104 12.99 10.95 -3.91
C LYS A 104 11.80 10.08 -4.33
N ARG A 105 11.19 9.37 -3.38
CA ARG A 105 10.09 8.41 -3.65
C ARG A 105 9.09 8.34 -2.52
N VAL A 106 7.81 8.22 -2.89
CA VAL A 106 6.74 7.84 -1.98
C VAL A 106 6.14 6.52 -2.45
N ILE A 107 6.06 5.54 -1.56
CA ILE A 107 5.27 4.33 -1.74
C ILE A 107 3.92 4.57 -1.06
N PHE A 108 2.87 4.67 -1.86
CA PHE A 108 1.52 4.92 -1.38
C PHE A 108 0.75 3.61 -1.22
N ALA A 109 0.28 3.34 -0.01
CA ALA A 109 -0.64 2.24 0.25
C ALA A 109 -2.02 2.55 -0.34
N SER A 110 -2.17 2.28 -1.64
CA SER A 110 -3.47 2.17 -2.27
C SER A 110 -4.15 0.86 -1.84
N SER A 111 -5.24 0.48 -2.44
CA SER A 111 -6.01 -0.68 -2.05
C SER A 111 -6.68 -1.36 -3.25
N GLY A 112 -6.82 -2.67 -3.19
CA GLY A 112 -7.74 -3.37 -4.07
C GLY A 112 -9.20 -2.92 -3.95
N ALA A 113 -9.53 -2.10 -2.94
CA ALA A 113 -10.85 -1.48 -2.80
C ALA A 113 -11.21 -0.53 -3.96
N THR A 114 -10.23 -0.07 -4.73
CA THR A 114 -10.43 0.74 -5.94
C THR A 114 -11.21 0.02 -7.04
N VAL A 115 -11.28 -1.32 -6.99
CA VAL A 115 -11.94 -2.17 -8.01
C VAL A 115 -12.98 -3.14 -7.44
N THR A 116 -13.37 -3.02 -6.17
CA THR A 116 -14.32 -3.96 -5.54
C THR A 116 -15.74 -3.93 -6.12
N GLY A 117 -16.09 -2.90 -6.88
CA GLY A 117 -17.37 -2.85 -7.60
C GLY A 117 -17.54 -3.98 -8.62
N TYR A 118 -16.44 -4.51 -9.16
CA TYR A 118 -16.48 -5.67 -10.07
C TYR A 118 -16.98 -6.95 -9.38
N GLU A 119 -16.79 -7.08 -8.07
CA GLU A 119 -17.24 -8.25 -7.29
C GLU A 119 -18.76 -8.44 -7.26
N ARG A 120 -19.53 -7.49 -7.82
CA ARG A 120 -21.00 -7.57 -7.98
C ARG A 120 -21.42 -8.26 -9.28
N GLU A 121 -20.50 -8.55 -10.17
CA GLU A 121 -20.73 -9.09 -11.51
C GLU A 121 -19.97 -10.40 -11.71
N GLU A 122 -20.52 -11.28 -12.54
CA GLU A 122 -19.82 -12.51 -12.92
C GLU A 122 -18.64 -12.20 -13.87
N PRO A 123 -17.55 -12.93 -13.79
CA PRO A 123 -17.31 -14.11 -12.94
C PRO A 123 -16.82 -13.77 -11.51
N TYR A 124 -16.52 -12.51 -11.22
CA TYR A 124 -15.91 -12.09 -9.95
C TYR A 124 -16.83 -12.36 -8.74
N ALA A 125 -18.15 -12.20 -8.91
CA ALA A 125 -19.13 -12.52 -7.88
C ALA A 125 -19.05 -13.99 -7.45
N SER A 126 -18.88 -14.91 -8.40
CA SER A 126 -18.67 -16.33 -8.11
C SER A 126 -17.32 -16.60 -7.46
N LEU A 127 -16.24 -15.97 -7.93
CA LEU A 127 -14.89 -16.10 -7.35
C LEU A 127 -14.87 -15.73 -5.87
N VAL A 128 -15.40 -14.55 -5.51
CA VAL A 128 -15.40 -14.09 -4.12
C VAL A 128 -16.38 -14.82 -3.21
N ALA A 129 -17.40 -15.45 -3.80
CA ALA A 129 -18.36 -16.29 -3.08
C ALA A 129 -17.92 -17.75 -2.94
N GLY A 130 -16.76 -18.14 -3.49
CA GLY A 130 -16.27 -19.51 -3.44
C GLY A 130 -17.02 -20.48 -4.33
N ARG A 131 -17.80 -20.00 -5.29
CA ARG A 131 -18.54 -20.82 -6.27
C ARG A 131 -17.66 -21.09 -7.49
N TYR A 132 -16.75 -22.02 -7.36
CA TYR A 132 -15.70 -22.29 -8.36
C TYR A 132 -16.10 -23.31 -9.44
N ALA A 133 -17.22 -24.00 -9.29
CA ALA A 133 -17.66 -25.02 -10.23
C ALA A 133 -17.84 -24.41 -11.64
N GLY A 134 -17.21 -25.02 -12.63
CA GLY A 134 -17.25 -24.56 -14.02
C GLY A 134 -16.35 -23.36 -14.35
N LEU A 135 -15.68 -22.73 -13.38
CA LEU A 135 -14.74 -21.64 -13.63
C LEU A 135 -13.35 -22.22 -13.97
N THR A 136 -12.98 -22.16 -15.25
CA THR A 136 -11.66 -22.60 -15.73
C THR A 136 -10.74 -21.42 -16.06
N SER A 137 -11.32 -20.26 -16.42
CA SER A 137 -10.61 -19.01 -16.69
C SER A 137 -11.55 -17.83 -16.50
N TRP A 138 -10.99 -16.65 -16.27
CA TRP A 138 -11.71 -15.38 -16.14
C TRP A 138 -10.84 -14.21 -16.55
N PRO A 139 -11.44 -13.05 -16.94
CA PRO A 139 -10.70 -11.84 -17.22
C PRO A 139 -9.96 -11.34 -15.97
N MET A 140 -8.69 -11.01 -16.11
CA MET A 140 -7.90 -10.42 -15.02
C MET A 140 -8.08 -8.90 -15.00
N LEU A 141 -8.28 -8.32 -13.82
CA LEU A 141 -8.24 -6.87 -13.65
C LEU A 141 -6.79 -6.41 -13.60
N THR A 142 -6.42 -5.56 -14.55
CA THR A 142 -5.10 -4.94 -14.64
C THR A 142 -5.08 -3.57 -13.96
N HIS A 143 -3.89 -2.98 -13.84
CA HIS A 143 -3.75 -1.60 -13.33
C HIS A 143 -4.50 -0.57 -14.21
N GLU A 144 -4.76 -0.89 -15.48
CA GLU A 144 -5.48 -0.05 -16.44
C GLU A 144 -7.01 -0.27 -16.40
N SER A 145 -7.49 -1.30 -15.72
CA SER A 145 -8.93 -1.54 -15.60
C SER A 145 -9.64 -0.33 -14.97
N PRO A 146 -10.80 0.08 -15.49
CA PRO A 146 -11.54 1.20 -14.93
C PRO A 146 -11.78 1.08 -13.43
N LEU A 147 -11.65 2.19 -12.71
CA LEU A 147 -11.91 2.23 -11.28
C LEU A 147 -13.39 1.98 -11.00
N ARG A 148 -13.68 1.08 -10.05
CA ARG A 148 -15.04 0.75 -9.60
C ARG A 148 -15.04 0.54 -8.07
N PRO A 149 -14.78 1.61 -7.28
CA PRO A 149 -14.81 1.50 -5.83
C PRO A 149 -16.25 1.27 -5.34
N ALA A 150 -16.42 0.37 -4.36
CA ALA A 150 -17.74 0.08 -3.78
C ALA A 150 -18.03 0.87 -2.49
N ALA A 151 -17.04 1.57 -1.94
CA ALA A 151 -17.15 2.36 -0.71
C ALA A 151 -16.22 3.58 -0.73
N LEU A 152 -16.49 4.56 0.14
CA LEU A 152 -15.72 5.81 0.25
C LEU A 152 -14.22 5.57 0.48
N TYR A 153 -13.86 4.52 1.21
CA TYR A 153 -12.46 4.12 1.38
C TYR A 153 -11.79 3.84 0.02
N GLY A 154 -12.44 3.08 -0.85
CA GLY A 154 -11.94 2.82 -2.21
C GLY A 154 -11.82 4.09 -3.05
N VAL A 155 -12.80 5.00 -2.93
CA VAL A 155 -12.77 6.33 -3.59
C VAL A 155 -11.56 7.13 -3.12
N SER A 156 -11.27 7.15 -1.81
CA SER A 156 -10.13 7.88 -1.26
C SER A 156 -8.78 7.32 -1.73
N LYS A 157 -8.71 6.01 -1.96
CA LYS A 157 -7.49 5.39 -2.52
C LYS A 157 -7.30 5.72 -4.00
N ALA A 158 -8.39 5.75 -4.78
CA ALA A 158 -8.37 6.23 -6.16
C ALA A 158 -7.95 7.72 -6.25
N TYR A 159 -8.42 8.56 -5.34
CA TYR A 159 -7.94 9.94 -5.21
C TYR A 159 -6.42 10.00 -5.01
N GLY A 160 -5.88 9.19 -4.10
CA GLY A 160 -4.42 9.17 -3.85
C GLY A 160 -3.61 8.68 -5.05
N GLU A 161 -4.15 7.75 -5.87
CA GLU A 161 -3.52 7.34 -7.13
C GLU A 161 -3.50 8.51 -8.15
N ALA A 162 -4.62 9.22 -8.33
CA ALA A 162 -4.70 10.37 -9.23
C ALA A 162 -3.79 11.52 -8.77
N LEU A 163 -3.81 11.83 -7.46
CA LEU A 163 -2.92 12.82 -6.87
C LEU A 163 -1.44 12.43 -7.08
N GLY A 164 -1.10 11.15 -6.88
CA GLY A 164 0.25 10.64 -7.10
C GLY A 164 0.74 10.81 -8.54
N ARG A 165 -0.15 10.63 -9.52
CA ARG A 165 0.15 10.88 -10.93
C ARG A 165 0.53 12.36 -11.14
N GLN A 166 -0.29 13.28 -10.62
CA GLN A 166 -0.04 14.71 -10.73
C GLN A 166 1.31 15.09 -10.10
N TYR A 167 1.62 14.60 -8.89
CA TYR A 167 2.91 14.89 -8.24
C TYR A 167 4.11 14.31 -9.01
N ALA A 168 3.94 13.18 -9.65
CA ALA A 168 5.00 12.57 -10.46
C ALA A 168 5.27 13.36 -11.74
N GLU A 169 4.22 13.81 -12.43
CA GLU A 169 4.32 14.52 -13.69
C GLU A 169 4.75 15.98 -13.51
N GLU A 170 4.15 16.70 -12.56
CA GLU A 170 4.42 18.13 -12.36
C GLU A 170 5.64 18.41 -11.49
N HIS A 171 5.98 17.51 -10.55
CA HIS A 171 7.04 17.76 -9.57
C HIS A 171 8.19 16.75 -9.63
N GLY A 172 8.11 15.75 -10.49
CA GLY A 172 9.15 14.73 -10.63
C GLY A 172 9.34 13.83 -9.40
N LEU A 173 8.39 13.86 -8.44
CA LEU A 173 8.41 12.99 -7.27
C LEU A 173 8.00 11.57 -7.67
N SER A 174 8.88 10.57 -7.47
CA SER A 174 8.48 9.19 -7.77
C SER A 174 7.37 8.72 -6.83
N ILE A 175 6.20 8.33 -7.37
CA ILE A 175 5.06 7.83 -6.60
C ILE A 175 4.68 6.44 -7.10
N LEU A 176 4.83 5.43 -6.23
CA LEU A 176 4.45 4.05 -6.52
C LEU A 176 3.24 3.66 -5.67
N CYS A 177 2.11 3.42 -6.32
CA CYS A 177 0.83 3.11 -5.70
C CYS A 177 0.62 1.60 -5.64
N ILE A 178 0.55 1.02 -4.45
CA ILE A 178 0.36 -0.42 -4.27
C ILE A 178 -1.12 -0.67 -3.91
N ARG A 179 -1.88 -1.28 -4.82
CA ARG A 179 -3.25 -1.76 -4.57
C ARG A 179 -3.20 -3.02 -3.71
N ILE A 180 -3.01 -2.82 -2.41
CA ILE A 180 -2.84 -3.86 -1.41
C ILE A 180 -4.10 -4.74 -1.33
N GLY A 181 -3.92 -6.05 -1.31
CA GLY A 181 -4.94 -7.05 -1.05
C GLY A 181 -5.42 -7.03 0.40
N ARG A 182 -6.12 -8.09 0.82
CA ARG A 182 -6.57 -8.22 2.20
C ARG A 182 -5.44 -8.78 3.09
N VAL A 183 -4.88 -7.93 3.92
CA VAL A 183 -3.93 -8.32 4.99
C VAL A 183 -4.68 -8.36 6.32
N ASN A 184 -4.50 -9.41 7.10
CA ASN A 184 -5.09 -9.54 8.43
C ASN A 184 -4.05 -9.94 9.49
N ARG A 185 -4.44 -9.87 10.76
CA ARG A 185 -3.55 -10.14 11.89
C ARG A 185 -3.21 -11.61 12.03
N GLU A 186 -4.14 -12.47 11.67
CA GLU A 186 -4.04 -13.93 11.73
C GLU A 186 -3.12 -14.49 10.64
N ASP A 187 -2.73 -13.66 9.67
CA ASP A 187 -1.89 -13.98 8.51
C ASP A 187 -2.37 -15.22 7.73
N ARG A 188 -3.69 -15.36 7.60
CA ARG A 188 -4.35 -16.44 6.86
C ARG A 188 -5.72 -16.00 6.34
N PRO A 189 -6.27 -16.68 5.31
CA PRO A 189 -7.64 -16.45 4.86
C PRO A 189 -8.65 -16.62 6.01
N SER A 190 -9.59 -15.67 6.14
CA SER A 190 -10.63 -15.68 7.17
C SER A 190 -12.03 -15.91 6.61
N GLY A 191 -12.18 -15.99 5.30
CA GLY A 191 -13.44 -16.24 4.61
C GLY A 191 -13.26 -16.55 3.13
N LEU A 192 -14.33 -16.93 2.45
CA LEU A 192 -14.29 -17.38 1.04
C LEU A 192 -13.68 -16.34 0.11
N ARG A 193 -14.01 -15.05 0.30
CA ARG A 193 -13.46 -13.94 -0.50
C ARG A 193 -11.94 -13.87 -0.42
N ASP A 194 -11.36 -14.25 0.71
CA ASP A 194 -9.92 -14.14 0.91
C ASP A 194 -9.13 -15.06 -0.05
N PHE A 195 -9.72 -16.18 -0.49
CA PHE A 195 -9.11 -17.05 -1.51
C PHE A 195 -8.89 -16.36 -2.87
N SER A 196 -9.50 -15.19 -3.07
CA SER A 196 -9.26 -14.36 -4.27
C SER A 196 -8.40 -13.13 -4.02
N VAL A 197 -8.37 -12.60 -2.78
CA VAL A 197 -7.81 -11.27 -2.52
C VAL A 197 -6.82 -11.19 -1.36
N TRP A 198 -6.56 -12.30 -0.67
CA TRP A 198 -5.65 -12.32 0.47
C TRP A 198 -4.22 -11.97 0.06
N LEU A 199 -3.54 -11.29 0.97
CA LEU A 199 -2.13 -10.95 0.86
C LEU A 199 -1.48 -11.21 2.22
N SER A 200 -0.49 -12.08 2.26
CA SER A 200 0.24 -12.38 3.50
C SER A 200 1.02 -11.18 4.00
N GLN A 201 1.37 -11.19 5.28
CA GLN A 201 2.26 -10.18 5.86
C GLN A 201 3.65 -10.24 5.22
N ARG A 202 4.12 -11.42 4.83
CA ARG A 202 5.39 -11.60 4.13
C ARG A 202 5.34 -10.95 2.74
N ASP A 203 4.33 -11.23 1.95
CA ASP A 203 4.21 -10.73 0.58
C ASP A 203 3.94 -9.21 0.52
N VAL A 204 3.15 -8.65 1.46
CA VAL A 204 2.98 -7.18 1.51
C VAL A 204 4.27 -6.46 1.86
N VAL A 205 5.07 -7.02 2.74
CA VAL A 205 6.39 -6.46 3.07
C VAL A 205 7.34 -6.59 1.89
N GLN A 206 7.32 -7.72 1.18
CA GLN A 206 8.12 -7.92 -0.04
C GLN A 206 7.81 -6.86 -1.10
N VAL A 207 6.53 -6.63 -1.44
CA VAL A 207 6.18 -5.65 -2.49
C VAL A 207 6.59 -4.23 -2.09
N ILE A 208 6.48 -3.85 -0.82
CA ILE A 208 6.95 -2.54 -0.33
C ILE A 208 8.49 -2.46 -0.42
N GLU A 209 9.21 -3.48 0.01
CA GLU A 209 10.69 -3.54 -0.09
C GLU A 209 11.16 -3.44 -1.55
N ARG A 210 10.50 -4.16 -2.48
CA ARG A 210 10.75 -4.06 -3.92
C ARG A 210 10.47 -2.66 -4.46
N SER A 211 9.41 -2.00 -3.98
CA SER A 211 9.08 -0.63 -4.36
C SER A 211 10.11 0.38 -3.85
N ILE A 212 10.67 0.18 -2.65
CA ILE A 212 11.77 1.01 -2.12
C ILE A 212 13.00 0.90 -3.04
N ALA A 213 13.31 -0.31 -3.48
CA ALA A 213 14.48 -0.64 -4.30
C ALA A 213 14.25 -0.45 -5.82
N ALA A 214 13.05 -0.08 -6.26
CA ALA A 214 12.73 0.06 -7.68
C ALA A 214 13.64 1.08 -8.40
N PRO A 215 13.85 0.95 -9.71
CA PRO A 215 14.69 1.85 -10.50
C PRO A 215 14.34 3.33 -10.30
N ALA A 216 15.34 4.21 -10.27
CA ALA A 216 15.15 5.63 -9.98
C ALA A 216 14.33 6.37 -11.06
N ASP A 217 14.32 5.87 -12.29
CA ASP A 217 13.57 6.37 -13.44
C ASP A 217 12.09 5.93 -13.42
N LEU A 218 11.71 4.96 -12.58
CA LEU A 218 10.32 4.62 -12.38
C LEU A 218 9.62 5.73 -11.57
N ARG A 219 8.99 6.66 -12.29
CA ARG A 219 8.39 7.86 -11.70
C ARG A 219 6.99 7.63 -11.16
N TYR A 220 6.19 6.83 -11.86
CA TYR A 220 4.83 6.52 -11.43
C TYR A 220 4.47 5.09 -11.82
N GLY A 221 3.69 4.44 -10.97
CA GLY A 221 3.12 3.13 -11.26
C GLY A 221 2.03 2.74 -10.29
N ILE A 222 1.06 1.96 -10.78
CA ILE A 222 -0.01 1.34 -9.99
C ILE A 222 0.17 -0.17 -10.05
N PHE A 223 0.23 -0.82 -8.91
CA PHE A 223 0.56 -2.24 -8.83
C PHE A 223 -0.44 -2.96 -7.94
N PHE A 224 -1.06 -4.02 -8.46
CA PHE A 224 -1.77 -4.94 -7.59
C PHE A 224 -0.80 -5.80 -6.79
N ALA A 225 -1.16 -6.07 -5.53
CA ALA A 225 -0.45 -6.98 -4.67
C ALA A 225 -1.46 -7.89 -3.94
N THR A 226 -1.42 -9.16 -4.27
CA THR A 226 -2.05 -10.27 -3.55
C THR A 226 -1.04 -11.40 -3.43
N SER A 227 -1.24 -12.35 -2.53
CA SER A 227 -0.51 -13.61 -2.56
C SER A 227 -0.91 -14.41 -3.81
N ASP A 228 -0.19 -15.50 -4.12
CA ASP A 228 -0.39 -16.34 -5.32
C ASP A 228 -1.66 -17.20 -5.20
N ASN A 229 -2.80 -16.53 -4.98
CA ASN A 229 -4.08 -17.16 -4.74
C ASN A 229 -4.63 -17.76 -6.04
N ARG A 230 -5.00 -19.04 -6.03
CA ARG A 230 -5.54 -19.74 -7.20
C ARG A 230 -6.74 -19.02 -7.83
N TRP A 231 -7.58 -18.41 -7.02
CA TRP A 231 -8.80 -17.74 -7.45
C TRP A 231 -8.65 -16.21 -7.54
N GLY A 232 -7.41 -15.77 -7.62
CA GLY A 232 -7.07 -14.38 -7.84
C GLY A 232 -7.60 -13.86 -9.18
N TYR A 233 -8.10 -12.63 -9.19
CA TYR A 233 -8.58 -11.94 -10.40
C TYR A 233 -7.86 -10.60 -10.64
N ARG A 234 -6.84 -10.30 -9.85
CA ARG A 234 -6.00 -9.11 -9.96
C ARG A 234 -4.68 -9.50 -10.59
N ASP A 235 -4.38 -8.88 -11.73
CA ASP A 235 -3.14 -9.19 -12.46
C ASP A 235 -1.90 -8.70 -11.71
N LEU A 236 -0.96 -9.59 -11.49
CA LEU A 236 0.33 -9.30 -10.85
C LEU A 236 1.47 -9.13 -11.86
N ALA A 237 1.23 -9.29 -13.16
CA ALA A 237 2.27 -9.26 -14.18
C ALA A 237 3.01 -7.91 -14.20
N HIS A 238 2.27 -6.80 -14.03
CA HIS A 238 2.85 -5.47 -13.97
C HIS A 238 3.78 -5.29 -12.76
N ALA A 239 3.37 -5.72 -11.58
CA ALA A 239 4.20 -5.69 -10.38
C ALA A 239 5.42 -6.62 -10.49
N ARG A 240 5.25 -7.78 -11.11
CA ARG A 240 6.35 -8.72 -11.39
C ARG A 240 7.38 -8.12 -12.33
N SER A 241 6.94 -7.51 -13.44
CA SER A 241 7.80 -6.94 -14.47
C SER A 241 8.62 -5.75 -13.95
N LEU A 242 7.98 -4.78 -13.29
CA LEU A 242 8.62 -3.50 -12.93
C LEU A 242 9.24 -3.50 -11.54
N LEU A 243 8.69 -4.27 -10.60
CA LEU A 243 9.18 -4.31 -9.22
C LEU A 243 9.91 -5.61 -8.88
N GLY A 244 9.78 -6.65 -9.70
CA GLY A 244 10.25 -7.99 -9.36
C GLY A 244 9.46 -8.61 -8.20
N PHE A 245 8.19 -8.21 -8.01
CA PHE A 245 7.32 -8.79 -6.99
C PHE A 245 6.88 -10.19 -7.39
N ILE A 246 7.28 -11.18 -6.61
CA ILE A 246 6.88 -12.58 -6.76
C ILE A 246 6.35 -13.04 -5.42
N PRO A 247 5.01 -13.15 -5.25
CA PRO A 247 4.43 -13.61 -3.99
C PRO A 247 4.89 -15.03 -3.67
N GLU A 248 5.14 -15.29 -2.40
CA GLU A 248 5.66 -16.57 -1.89
C GLU A 248 4.57 -17.40 -1.21
N ASP A 249 3.48 -16.75 -0.79
CA ASP A 249 2.36 -17.38 -0.10
C ASP A 249 1.15 -17.54 -1.01
N ARG A 250 0.23 -18.43 -0.61
CA ARG A 250 -1.07 -18.62 -1.26
C ARG A 250 -2.15 -18.98 -0.25
N ALA A 251 -3.36 -18.49 -0.48
CA ALA A 251 -4.50 -18.74 0.42
C ALA A 251 -4.79 -20.23 0.59
N GLU A 252 -4.61 -21.03 -0.46
CA GLU A 252 -4.91 -22.46 -0.48
C GLU A 252 -4.01 -23.28 0.46
N ALA A 253 -2.86 -22.77 0.85
CA ALA A 253 -2.00 -23.44 1.84
C ALA A 253 -2.60 -23.47 3.25
N HIS A 254 -3.69 -22.73 3.47
CA HIS A 254 -4.39 -22.61 4.76
C HIS A 254 -5.76 -23.33 4.76
N ARG A 255 -6.05 -24.19 3.80
CA ARG A 255 -7.28 -25.03 3.75
C ARG A 255 -7.17 -26.24 4.66
#